data_ac6c1f86df57f0941aaa75422c05df86
#
_entry.id   ac6c1f86df57f0941aaa75422c05df86
#
_cell.length_a   1.000
_cell.length_b   1.000
_cell.length_c   1.000
_cell.angle_alpha   90.00
_cell.angle_beta   90.00
_cell.angle_gamma   90.00
#
_symmetry.space_group_name_H-M   'P 1'
#
loop_
_entity.id
_entity.type
_entity.pdbx_description
1 polymer ?
#
loop_
_entity_poly.entity_id
_entity_poly.type
_entity_poly.pdbx_seq_one_letter_code
_entity_poly.pdbx_strand_id
1 'polypeptide(L)'
;MGEIYPEGEKSKQKKAPRFKKSTLILDTYGTNLSKRAAEGKLDPVIGRSEEILRVIQILGRRRKNNPVLVGEPGVGKTAIVEGLALKMAEGNVPVSLQGKVIYTLELSTIVAGTKYRGQFEERMKSIVDELILNPHIIVFIDELHTLVGAGGSTGSLDASNIIKPAL
;
A
#
# COMPACT_ATOMS: atom_id res chain seq x y z
N MET A 1 18.77 -17.82 55.45
CA MET A 1 18.80 -18.26 54.04
C MET A 1 17.70 -17.52 53.33
N GLY A 2 18.03 -16.47 52.62
CA GLY A 2 17.11 -15.67 51.84
C GLY A 2 17.28 -16.03 50.37
N GLU A 3 16.21 -16.58 49.76
CA GLU A 3 16.15 -16.81 48.32
C GLU A 3 15.95 -15.49 47.59
N ILE A 4 16.93 -15.14 46.74
CA ILE A 4 16.86 -13.98 45.86
C ILE A 4 16.14 -14.39 44.60
N TYR A 5 14.90 -13.89 44.40
CA TYR A 5 14.19 -14.00 43.12
C TYR A 5 14.76 -12.97 42.14
N PRO A 6 15.12 -13.34 40.92
CA PRO A 6 15.54 -12.35 39.91
C PRO A 6 14.38 -11.53 39.47
N GLU A 7 14.51 -10.21 39.54
CA GLU A 7 13.55 -9.25 39.01
C GLU A 7 13.32 -9.45 37.52
N GLY A 8 12.02 -9.41 37.14
CA GLY A 8 11.56 -9.63 35.78
C GLY A 8 12.16 -8.69 34.75
N GLU A 9 12.59 -9.28 33.66
CA GLU A 9 12.97 -8.57 32.45
C GLU A 9 11.84 -7.67 31.96
N LYS A 10 12.08 -6.36 31.99
CA LYS A 10 11.20 -5.37 31.37
C LYS A 10 11.17 -5.65 29.88
N SER A 11 10.05 -6.14 29.40
CA SER A 11 9.77 -6.28 27.97
C SER A 11 10.00 -4.93 27.28
N LYS A 12 11.01 -4.87 26.42
CA LYS A 12 11.29 -3.72 25.56
C LYS A 12 10.10 -3.58 24.59
N GLN A 13 9.19 -2.70 24.90
CA GLN A 13 8.17 -2.24 23.96
C GLN A 13 8.90 -1.76 22.69
N LYS A 14 8.74 -2.49 21.60
CA LYS A 14 9.21 -2.09 20.28
C LYS A 14 8.48 -0.78 19.93
N LYS A 15 9.21 0.33 19.91
CA LYS A 15 8.69 1.63 19.48
C LYS A 15 8.15 1.48 18.08
N ALA A 16 6.88 1.82 17.89
CA ALA A 16 6.27 1.94 16.58
C ALA A 16 7.13 2.84 15.67
N PRO A 17 7.28 2.52 14.38
CA PRO A 17 8.09 3.31 13.47
C PRO A 17 7.61 4.75 13.45
N ARG A 18 8.49 5.69 13.73
CA ARG A 18 8.23 7.12 13.61
C ARG A 18 8.08 7.44 12.13
N PHE A 19 6.84 7.58 11.66
CA PHE A 19 6.56 8.07 10.32
C PHE A 19 7.09 9.50 10.16
N LYS A 20 8.01 9.69 9.22
CA LYS A 20 8.47 11.03 8.86
C LYS A 20 7.30 11.81 8.27
N LYS A 21 7.12 13.04 8.73
CA LYS A 21 6.16 14.04 8.25
C LYS A 21 6.36 14.32 6.77
N SER A 22 5.67 13.64 5.87
CA SER A 22 5.54 14.06 4.45
C SER A 22 4.73 13.08 3.59
N THR A 23 3.56 12.66 4.02
CA THR A 23 2.63 11.88 3.19
C THR A 23 1.36 12.66 2.85
N LEU A 24 1.48 13.99 2.75
CA LEU A 24 0.33 14.88 2.58
C LEU A 24 -0.48 14.60 1.31
N ILE A 25 0.19 14.23 0.22
CA ILE A 25 -0.46 13.95 -1.08
C ILE A 25 -1.13 12.58 -1.03
N LEU A 26 -0.43 11.57 -0.54
CA LEU A 26 -1.00 10.23 -0.35
C LEU A 26 -2.17 10.24 0.62
N ASP A 27 -2.10 11.01 1.69
CA ASP A 27 -3.20 11.17 2.66
C ASP A 27 -4.43 11.88 2.06
N THR A 28 -4.21 12.71 1.02
CA THR A 28 -5.29 13.42 0.33
C THR A 28 -6.04 12.52 -0.66
N TYR A 29 -5.33 11.64 -1.38
CA TYR A 29 -5.90 10.85 -2.48
C TYR A 29 -6.00 9.35 -2.19
N GLY A 30 -5.52 8.91 -1.04
CA GLY A 30 -5.48 7.50 -0.68
C GLY A 30 -5.88 7.24 0.77
N THR A 31 -5.89 5.97 1.11
CA THR A 31 -6.17 5.49 2.47
C THR A 31 -4.97 4.71 3.00
N ASN A 32 -4.48 5.09 4.18
CA ASN A 32 -3.43 4.35 4.86
C ASN A 32 -3.98 3.08 5.50
N LEU A 33 -3.83 1.94 4.81
CA LEU A 33 -4.29 0.64 5.30
C LEU A 33 -3.50 0.15 6.52
N SER A 34 -2.20 0.41 6.57
CA SER A 34 -1.39 0.02 7.73
C SER A 34 -1.84 0.71 9.01
N LYS A 35 -2.23 1.98 8.92
CA LYS A 35 -2.82 2.71 10.05
C LYS A 35 -4.16 2.11 10.44
N ARG A 36 -5.03 1.83 9.48
CA ARG A 36 -6.35 1.20 9.75
C ARG A 36 -6.20 -0.19 10.38
N ALA A 37 -5.23 -0.99 9.93
CA ALA A 37 -4.92 -2.29 10.51
C ALA A 37 -4.46 -2.15 11.98
N ALA A 38 -3.55 -1.22 12.26
CA ALA A 38 -3.05 -0.96 13.61
C ALA A 38 -4.15 -0.46 14.58
N GLU A 39 -5.14 0.26 14.06
CA GLU A 39 -6.30 0.77 14.82
C GLU A 39 -7.43 -0.27 14.95
N GLY A 40 -7.27 -1.48 14.41
CA GLY A 40 -8.30 -2.52 14.42
C GLY A 40 -9.54 -2.19 13.57
N LYS A 41 -9.37 -1.37 12.53
CA LYS A 41 -10.46 -0.89 11.65
C LYS A 41 -10.60 -1.71 10.36
N LEU A 42 -9.89 -2.82 10.26
CA LEU A 42 -10.01 -3.75 9.14
C LEU A 42 -10.65 -5.05 9.62
N ASP A 43 -11.53 -5.59 8.81
CA ASP A 43 -12.15 -6.86 9.07
C ASP A 43 -11.17 -8.03 8.84
N PRO A 44 -11.30 -9.14 9.59
CA PRO A 44 -10.51 -10.34 9.33
C PRO A 44 -10.76 -10.88 7.93
N VAL A 45 -9.68 -11.24 7.23
CA VAL A 45 -9.74 -11.79 5.88
C VAL A 45 -9.68 -13.32 5.97
N ILE A 46 -10.70 -14.00 5.44
CA ILE A 46 -10.85 -15.46 5.49
C ILE A 46 -10.70 -16.03 4.07
N GLY A 47 -9.98 -17.17 3.96
CA GLY A 47 -9.90 -17.93 2.73
C GLY A 47 -9.01 -17.32 1.62
N ARG A 48 -8.11 -16.39 1.97
CA ARG A 48 -7.19 -15.73 1.02
C ARG A 48 -5.73 -15.89 1.39
N SER A 49 -5.40 -16.87 2.21
CA SER A 49 -4.04 -17.04 2.74
C SER A 49 -3.01 -17.33 1.64
N GLU A 50 -3.36 -18.08 0.61
CA GLU A 50 -2.48 -18.42 -0.49
C GLU A 50 -2.15 -17.19 -1.36
N GLU A 51 -3.18 -16.41 -1.71
CA GLU A 51 -3.01 -15.20 -2.51
C GLU A 51 -2.19 -14.15 -1.75
N ILE A 52 -2.45 -13.96 -0.46
CA ILE A 52 -1.69 -13.05 0.40
C ILE A 52 -0.23 -13.50 0.48
N LEU A 53 0.03 -14.79 0.67
CA LEU A 53 1.37 -15.33 0.70
C LEU A 53 2.10 -15.11 -0.64
N ARG A 54 1.39 -15.28 -1.75
CA ARG A 54 1.93 -15.04 -3.08
C ARG A 54 2.32 -13.58 -3.30
N VAL A 55 1.48 -12.65 -2.84
CA VAL A 55 1.77 -11.21 -2.88
C VAL A 55 3.01 -10.90 -2.04
N ILE A 56 3.11 -11.44 -0.83
CA ILE A 56 4.28 -11.28 0.05
C ILE A 56 5.57 -11.76 -0.64
N GLN A 57 5.52 -12.94 -1.28
CA GLN A 57 6.66 -13.51 -1.99
C GLN A 57 7.13 -12.62 -3.15
N ILE A 58 6.19 -12.03 -3.90
CA ILE A 58 6.52 -11.15 -5.02
C ILE A 58 7.08 -9.83 -4.52
N LEU A 59 6.46 -9.20 -3.53
CA LEU A 59 6.95 -7.96 -2.92
C LEU A 59 8.34 -8.12 -2.28
N GLY A 60 8.69 -9.30 -1.82
CA GLY A 60 9.99 -9.62 -1.25
C GLY A 60 11.12 -9.81 -2.27
N ARG A 61 10.84 -9.81 -3.57
CA ARG A 61 11.85 -9.96 -4.62
C ARG A 61 12.72 -8.71 -4.77
N ARG A 62 13.93 -8.89 -5.25
CA ARG A 62 14.84 -7.76 -5.57
C ARG A 62 14.47 -7.04 -6.86
N ARG A 63 13.85 -7.76 -7.81
CA ARG A 63 13.39 -7.25 -9.10
C ARG A 63 12.04 -7.88 -9.43
N LYS A 64 11.24 -7.21 -10.27
CA LYS A 64 9.89 -7.64 -10.64
C LYS A 64 9.04 -7.91 -9.40
N ASN A 65 9.10 -6.96 -8.46
CA ASN A 65 8.46 -7.04 -7.15
C ASN A 65 7.10 -6.33 -7.08
N ASN A 66 6.53 -5.99 -8.23
CA ASN A 66 5.22 -5.36 -8.32
C ASN A 66 4.18 -6.43 -8.72
N PRO A 67 3.41 -6.98 -7.76
CA PRO A 67 2.36 -7.94 -8.07
C PRO A 67 1.15 -7.27 -8.72
N VAL A 68 0.50 -8.01 -9.62
CA VAL A 68 -0.77 -7.62 -10.23
C VAL A 68 -1.84 -8.62 -9.80
N LEU A 69 -2.92 -8.11 -9.20
CA LEU A 69 -4.08 -8.92 -8.83
C LEU A 69 -5.08 -8.89 -9.99
N VAL A 70 -5.29 -10.05 -10.60
CA VAL A 70 -6.20 -10.22 -11.73
C VAL A 70 -7.45 -10.95 -11.26
N GLY A 71 -8.62 -10.46 -11.64
CA GLY A 71 -9.89 -11.07 -11.32
C GLY A 71 -11.05 -10.13 -11.66
N GLU A 72 -12.23 -10.69 -11.73
CA GLU A 72 -13.46 -9.91 -11.97
C GLU A 72 -13.74 -8.92 -10.83
N PRO A 73 -14.55 -7.88 -11.07
CA PRO A 73 -15.02 -7.00 -10.01
C PRO A 73 -15.72 -7.78 -8.90
N GLY A 74 -15.45 -7.43 -7.63
CA GLY A 74 -16.11 -8.05 -6.48
C GLY A 74 -15.54 -9.40 -6.02
N VAL A 75 -14.50 -9.95 -6.66
CA VAL A 75 -13.89 -11.23 -6.23
C VAL A 75 -13.02 -11.13 -4.98
N GLY A 76 -12.82 -9.93 -4.42
CA GLY A 76 -12.09 -9.71 -3.18
C GLY A 76 -10.62 -9.34 -3.35
N LYS A 77 -10.24 -8.66 -4.44
CA LYS A 77 -8.87 -8.16 -4.63
C LYS A 77 -8.43 -7.22 -3.52
N THR A 78 -9.30 -6.32 -3.11
CA THR A 78 -9.04 -5.38 -2.00
C THR A 78 -8.86 -6.11 -0.67
N ALA A 79 -9.64 -7.17 -0.42
CA ALA A 79 -9.52 -7.99 0.78
C ALA A 79 -8.12 -8.66 0.90
N ILE A 80 -7.49 -9.02 -0.21
CA ILE A 80 -6.13 -9.57 -0.21
C ILE A 80 -5.14 -8.52 0.32
N VAL A 81 -5.28 -7.27 -0.09
CA VAL A 81 -4.41 -6.17 0.35
C VAL A 81 -4.67 -5.80 1.80
N GLU A 82 -5.92 -5.80 2.25
CA GLU A 82 -6.29 -5.62 3.65
C GLU A 82 -5.71 -6.74 4.53
N GLY A 83 -5.79 -7.99 4.07
CA GLY A 83 -5.18 -9.14 4.74
C GLY A 83 -3.65 -9.03 4.83
N LEU A 84 -2.99 -8.49 3.81
CA LEU A 84 -1.58 -8.19 3.86
C LEU A 84 -1.28 -7.13 4.92
N ALA A 85 -2.06 -6.05 4.98
CA ALA A 85 -1.91 -4.99 5.96
C ALA A 85 -2.07 -5.51 7.40
N LEU A 86 -3.03 -6.41 7.64
CA LEU A 86 -3.22 -7.09 8.93
C LEU A 86 -2.00 -7.94 9.30
N LYS A 87 -1.48 -8.77 8.38
CA LYS A 87 -0.27 -9.57 8.63
C LYS A 87 0.96 -8.70 8.91
N MET A 88 1.08 -7.54 8.25
CA MET A 88 2.17 -6.60 8.53
C MET A 88 2.02 -5.95 9.91
N ALA A 89 0.82 -5.59 10.32
CA ALA A 89 0.53 -5.05 11.64
C ALA A 89 0.84 -6.06 12.76
N GLU A 90 0.58 -7.34 12.53
CA GLU A 90 0.91 -8.45 13.44
C GLU A 90 2.40 -8.83 13.43
N GLY A 91 3.19 -8.30 12.49
CA GLY A 91 4.58 -8.69 12.31
C GLY A 91 4.79 -10.04 11.61
N ASN A 92 3.74 -10.64 11.07
CA ASN A 92 3.72 -11.94 10.38
C ASN A 92 4.15 -11.83 8.91
N VAL A 93 5.23 -11.10 8.65
CA VAL A 93 5.80 -10.90 7.32
C VAL A 93 7.33 -10.98 7.36
N PRO A 94 7.99 -11.33 6.24
CA PRO A 94 9.44 -11.33 6.15
C PRO A 94 10.05 -9.98 6.51
N VAL A 95 11.31 -9.98 6.96
CA VAL A 95 12.05 -8.78 7.37
C VAL A 95 12.03 -7.70 6.28
N SER A 96 12.04 -8.09 5.00
CA SER A 96 11.98 -7.17 3.86
C SER A 96 10.71 -6.31 3.80
N LEU A 97 9.64 -6.75 4.43
CA LEU A 97 8.36 -6.04 4.48
C LEU A 97 8.08 -5.40 5.85
N GLN A 98 8.90 -5.71 6.86
CA GLN A 98 8.74 -5.09 8.18
C GLN A 98 9.05 -3.59 8.10
N GLY A 99 8.20 -2.79 8.75
CA GLY A 99 8.33 -1.33 8.74
C GLY A 99 7.87 -0.64 7.46
N LYS A 100 7.40 -1.39 6.46
CA LYS A 100 6.72 -0.80 5.30
C LYS A 100 5.28 -0.44 5.63
N VAL A 101 4.72 0.48 4.85
CA VAL A 101 3.36 1.01 5.01
C VAL A 101 2.60 0.80 3.71
N ILE A 102 1.35 0.37 3.81
CA ILE A 102 0.47 0.20 2.64
C ILE A 102 -0.53 1.34 2.57
N TYR A 103 -0.60 1.96 1.40
CA TYR A 103 -1.65 2.87 0.99
C TYR A 103 -2.47 2.28 -0.14
N THR A 104 -3.77 2.52 -0.13
CA THR A 104 -4.62 2.33 -1.32
C THR A 104 -4.84 3.67 -1.99
N LEU A 105 -4.75 3.71 -3.31
CA LEU A 105 -5.11 4.85 -4.13
C LEU A 105 -6.37 4.54 -4.93
N GLU A 106 -7.33 5.44 -4.85
CA GLU A 106 -8.55 5.41 -5.67
C GLU A 106 -8.39 6.39 -6.83
N LEU A 107 -8.30 5.86 -8.04
CA LEU A 107 -8.12 6.69 -9.23
C LEU A 107 -9.26 7.67 -9.46
N SER A 108 -10.48 7.27 -9.10
CA SER A 108 -11.66 8.14 -9.13
C SER A 108 -11.48 9.40 -8.28
N THR A 109 -10.85 9.29 -7.12
CA THR A 109 -10.56 10.43 -6.25
C THR A 109 -9.51 11.36 -6.86
N ILE A 110 -8.52 10.80 -7.54
CA ILE A 110 -7.47 11.60 -8.21
C ILE A 110 -8.05 12.37 -9.40
N VAL A 111 -8.97 11.76 -10.14
CA VAL A 111 -9.67 12.38 -11.30
C VAL A 111 -10.71 13.41 -10.85
N ALA A 112 -11.34 13.20 -9.68
CA ALA A 112 -12.41 14.05 -9.20
C ALA A 112 -11.98 15.53 -9.12
N GLY A 113 -12.82 16.41 -9.65
CA GLY A 113 -12.57 17.86 -9.68
C GLY A 113 -11.47 18.32 -10.64
N THR A 114 -10.95 17.43 -11.49
CA THR A 114 -10.07 17.83 -12.60
C THR A 114 -10.92 18.21 -13.81
N LYS A 115 -10.73 19.43 -14.32
CA LYS A 115 -11.40 19.89 -15.55
C LYS A 115 -10.59 19.58 -16.81
N TYR A 116 -9.28 19.45 -16.66
CA TYR A 116 -8.35 19.27 -17.76
C TYR A 116 -7.42 18.07 -17.47
N ARG A 117 -7.02 17.38 -18.53
CA ARG A 117 -6.09 16.25 -18.49
C ARG A 117 -4.78 16.59 -17.74
N GLY A 118 -4.24 17.78 -17.96
CA GLY A 118 -2.99 18.22 -17.32
C GLY A 118 -3.07 18.24 -15.78
N GLN A 119 -4.23 18.53 -15.20
CA GLN A 119 -4.42 18.54 -13.74
C GLN A 119 -4.33 17.12 -13.17
N PHE A 120 -4.87 16.12 -13.85
CA PHE A 120 -4.74 14.72 -13.46
C PHE A 120 -3.28 14.25 -13.54
N GLU A 121 -2.60 14.56 -14.63
CA GLU A 121 -1.18 14.21 -14.82
C GLU A 121 -0.29 14.85 -13.76
N GLU A 122 -0.54 16.11 -13.40
CA GLU A 122 0.17 16.82 -12.34
C GLU A 122 -0.03 16.18 -10.96
N ARG A 123 -1.28 15.79 -10.62
CA ARG A 123 -1.58 15.07 -9.38
C ARG A 123 -0.88 13.72 -9.33
N MET A 124 -0.96 12.94 -10.41
CA MET A 124 -0.29 11.64 -10.50
C MET A 124 1.23 11.78 -10.38
N LYS A 125 1.82 12.78 -11.03
CA LYS A 125 3.25 13.05 -10.92
C LYS A 125 3.65 13.38 -9.48
N SER A 126 2.88 14.22 -8.80
CA SER A 126 3.13 14.56 -7.40
C SER A 126 3.06 13.34 -6.47
N ILE A 127 2.12 12.43 -6.71
CA ILE A 127 2.02 11.15 -5.99
C ILE A 127 3.27 10.30 -6.24
N VAL A 128 3.69 10.16 -7.50
CA VAL A 128 4.88 9.38 -7.87
C VAL A 128 6.15 9.96 -7.25
N ASP A 129 6.31 11.27 -7.28
CA ASP A 129 7.45 11.95 -6.67
C ASP A 129 7.50 11.70 -5.15
N GLU A 130 6.35 11.73 -4.47
CA GLU A 130 6.27 11.40 -3.05
C GLU A 130 6.62 9.94 -2.77
N LEU A 131 6.20 9.00 -3.63
CA LEU A 131 6.54 7.57 -3.51
C LEU A 131 8.03 7.32 -3.69
N ILE A 132 8.67 7.98 -4.65
CA ILE A 132 10.11 7.87 -4.87
C ILE A 132 10.90 8.34 -3.65
N LEU A 133 10.43 9.40 -2.99
CA LEU A 133 11.04 9.92 -1.76
C LEU A 133 10.77 9.03 -0.53
N ASN A 134 9.79 8.14 -0.60
CA ASN A 134 9.35 7.29 0.50
C ASN A 134 9.34 5.79 0.12
N PRO A 135 10.51 5.15 -0.09
CA PRO A 135 10.61 3.77 -0.59
C PRO A 135 10.09 2.71 0.40
N HIS A 136 9.71 3.11 1.61
CA HIS A 136 9.04 2.25 2.59
C HIS A 136 7.53 2.15 2.36
N ILE A 137 6.97 2.93 1.43
CA ILE A 137 5.55 2.91 1.11
C ILE A 137 5.29 1.92 -0.03
N ILE A 138 4.29 1.08 0.16
CA ILE A 138 3.71 0.20 -0.86
C ILE A 138 2.35 0.79 -1.23
N VAL A 139 2.13 1.02 -2.50
CA VAL A 139 0.84 1.53 -2.98
C VAL A 139 0.08 0.44 -3.71
N PHE A 140 -1.15 0.25 -3.34
CA PHE A 140 -2.13 -0.52 -4.08
C PHE A 140 -3.00 0.42 -4.89
N ILE A 141 -3.04 0.22 -6.19
CA ILE A 141 -3.89 0.98 -7.10
C ILE A 141 -5.02 0.06 -7.54
N ASP A 142 -6.24 0.38 -7.13
CA ASP A 142 -7.42 -0.35 -7.57
C ASP A 142 -7.90 0.17 -8.94
N GLU A 143 -8.54 -0.71 -9.70
CA GLU A 143 -9.14 -0.39 -11.00
C GLU A 143 -8.17 0.28 -11.99
N LEU A 144 -6.92 -0.16 -12.03
CA LEU A 144 -5.89 0.38 -12.92
C LEU A 144 -6.33 0.42 -14.40
N HIS A 145 -7.24 -0.48 -14.80
CA HIS A 145 -7.82 -0.53 -16.15
C HIS A 145 -8.63 0.72 -16.50
N THR A 146 -9.15 1.46 -15.52
CA THR A 146 -9.88 2.72 -15.77
C THR A 146 -8.98 3.80 -16.37
N LEU A 147 -7.67 3.76 -16.08
CA LEU A 147 -6.68 4.65 -16.69
C LEU A 147 -6.47 4.38 -18.18
N VAL A 148 -6.65 3.12 -18.59
CA VAL A 148 -6.48 2.71 -20.00
C VAL A 148 -7.77 2.94 -20.79
N GLY A 149 -8.93 2.81 -20.15
CA GLY A 149 -10.25 2.92 -20.80
C GLY A 149 -10.79 4.34 -20.94
N ALA A 150 -10.29 5.31 -20.18
CA ALA A 150 -10.75 6.71 -20.24
C ALA A 150 -10.21 7.49 -21.45
N GLY A 151 -9.37 6.87 -22.28
CA GLY A 151 -8.79 7.45 -23.48
C GLY A 151 -9.43 6.90 -24.76
N GLY A 152 -10.67 7.33 -25.07
CA GLY A 152 -11.23 7.15 -26.41
C GLY A 152 -10.34 7.82 -27.45
N SER A 153 -9.89 7.04 -28.40
CA SER A 153 -9.38 7.28 -29.77
C SER A 153 -8.29 8.35 -30.06
N THR A 154 -7.85 9.22 -29.16
CA THR A 154 -6.72 10.13 -29.44
C THR A 154 -6.05 10.59 -28.13
N GLY A 155 -5.35 9.70 -27.48
CA GLY A 155 -4.56 10.06 -26.31
C GLY A 155 -4.91 9.23 -25.11
N SER A 156 -4.55 7.93 -25.16
CA SER A 156 -4.42 7.15 -23.93
C SER A 156 -3.60 7.97 -22.97
N LEU A 157 -4.20 8.28 -21.82
CA LEU A 157 -3.47 8.86 -20.71
C LEU A 157 -2.24 7.97 -20.50
N ASP A 158 -1.06 8.53 -20.69
CA ASP A 158 0.21 7.86 -20.49
C ASP A 158 0.48 7.68 -18.98
N ALA A 159 -0.58 7.27 -18.25
CA ALA A 159 -0.46 6.93 -16.84
C ALA A 159 0.59 5.85 -16.63
N SER A 160 0.74 4.96 -17.61
CA SER A 160 1.84 3.98 -17.64
C SER A 160 3.21 4.66 -17.60
N ASN A 161 3.42 5.73 -18.36
CA ASN A 161 4.68 6.47 -18.37
C ASN A 161 4.90 7.29 -17.10
N ILE A 162 3.82 7.77 -16.48
CA ILE A 162 3.89 8.52 -15.21
C ILE A 162 4.25 7.59 -14.05
N ILE A 163 3.69 6.36 -14.02
CA ILE A 163 3.91 5.40 -12.93
C ILE A 163 5.26 4.67 -13.08
N LYS A 164 5.75 4.51 -14.31
CA LYS A 164 6.96 3.75 -14.61
C LYS A 164 8.19 4.10 -13.76
N PRO A 165 8.48 5.37 -13.40
CA PRO A 165 9.59 5.70 -12.53
C PRO A 165 9.49 5.16 -11.10
N ALA A 166 8.27 4.82 -10.63
CA ALA A 166 8.03 4.28 -9.30
C ALA A 166 7.99 2.74 -9.26
N LEU A 167 8.02 2.08 -10.44
CA LEU A 167 8.06 0.62 -10.58
C LEU A 167 9.50 0.12 -10.65
#